data_c002a8dd2e82f02a123f60b43530d436
#
_entry.id   c002a8dd2e82f02a123f60b43530d436
#
_cell.length_a   1.000
_cell.length_b   1.000
_cell.length_c   1.000
_cell.angle_alpha   90.00
_cell.angle_beta   90.00
_cell.angle_gamma   90.00
#
_symmetry.space_group_name_H-M   'P 1'
#
loop_
_entity.id
_entity.type
_entity.pdbx_description
1 polymer ?
#
loop_
_entity_poly.entity_id
_entity_poly.type
_entity_poly.pdbx_seq_one_letter_code
_entity_poly.pdbx_strand_id
1 'polypeptide(L)'
;MLSVNNLSVNYGSTRVVDKLNLELGQDEILMLVGPTGCGKTTILQALAGLIPISEGSMSLGNWQSTARKHVPPEKRNVGMVFQDFALFPHLTVQQNVCFRLKDTKLADHWLKLLGLDNFRDAKPARLSGGQKQRVALARTLAHEPSFVLLDEPLSNLDAALKDSLRWEIRDALKKAGVPAIWVTHDQEEALSVGDRVGILNKGVLEQLDTPEACYSSPASRFVARFMGEASFLSATFDGSAANVDRTVATDIGKVPGTPLQGANGNVDLLVRPDDLSLNATLSETNCTVEWVRYEGESRLYAVMLDSGDELKVRVSHENAIKPHTRAFVQLITTHPLAVFPRKN
;
A
#
# COMPACT_ATOMS: atom_id res chain seq x y z
N MET A 1 -4.53 -20.31 7.53
CA MET A 1 -5.11 -18.98 7.26
C MET A 1 -5.17 -18.22 8.57
N LEU A 2 -4.60 -17.01 8.66
CA LEU A 2 -4.76 -16.11 9.79
C LEU A 2 -6.09 -15.39 9.66
N SER A 3 -6.90 -15.41 10.72
CA SER A 3 -8.18 -14.70 10.77
C SER A 3 -8.19 -13.70 11.92
N VAL A 4 -8.58 -12.48 11.63
CA VAL A 4 -8.71 -11.36 12.59
C VAL A 4 -10.12 -10.82 12.52
N ASN A 5 -10.82 -10.82 13.66
CA ASN A 5 -12.24 -10.47 13.73
C ASN A 5 -12.44 -9.38 14.78
N ASN A 6 -12.94 -8.22 14.32
CA ASN A 6 -13.26 -7.05 15.15
C ASN A 6 -12.16 -6.66 16.16
N LEU A 7 -10.90 -6.79 15.73
CA LEU A 7 -9.75 -6.51 16.59
C LEU A 7 -9.66 -5.03 16.88
N SER A 8 -9.66 -4.68 18.16
CA SER A 8 -9.41 -3.31 18.63
C SER A 8 -8.25 -3.28 19.62
N VAL A 9 -7.48 -2.20 19.57
CA VAL A 9 -6.36 -1.95 20.48
C VAL A 9 -6.48 -0.55 21.06
N ASN A 10 -6.40 -0.47 22.39
CA ASN A 10 -6.44 0.80 23.12
C ASN A 10 -5.11 1.03 23.87
N TYR A 11 -4.64 2.26 23.90
CA TYR A 11 -3.60 2.73 24.83
C TYR A 11 -4.25 3.71 25.83
N GLY A 12 -4.47 3.24 27.05
CA GLY A 12 -5.27 3.96 28.02
C GLY A 12 -6.70 4.18 27.50
N SER A 13 -7.14 5.43 27.42
CA SER A 13 -8.46 5.81 26.86
C SER A 13 -8.48 5.96 25.34
N THR A 14 -7.32 5.95 24.67
CA THR A 14 -7.22 6.21 23.23
C THR A 14 -7.34 4.91 22.45
N ARG A 15 -8.36 4.79 21.59
CA ARG A 15 -8.49 3.69 20.63
C ARG A 15 -7.61 3.98 19.42
N VAL A 16 -6.62 3.12 19.20
CA VAL A 16 -5.64 3.26 18.10
C VAL A 16 -6.00 2.34 16.93
N VAL A 17 -6.59 1.17 17.20
CA VAL A 17 -7.12 0.28 16.17
C VAL A 17 -8.58 0.01 16.52
N ASP A 18 -9.47 0.17 15.54
CA ASP A 18 -10.90 0.01 15.74
C ASP A 18 -11.49 -1.05 14.81
N LYS A 19 -11.96 -2.15 15.40
CA LYS A 19 -12.71 -3.24 14.76
C LYS A 19 -12.08 -3.74 13.45
N LEU A 20 -10.77 -3.91 13.44
CA LEU A 20 -10.06 -4.45 12.28
C LEU A 20 -10.56 -5.87 11.98
N ASN A 21 -10.94 -6.08 10.71
CA ASN A 21 -11.26 -7.38 10.16
C ASN A 21 -10.34 -7.65 8.99
N LEU A 22 -9.61 -8.76 9.02
CA LEU A 22 -8.79 -9.21 7.90
C LEU A 22 -8.59 -10.72 7.96
N GLU A 23 -8.38 -11.29 6.79
CA GLU A 23 -7.94 -12.66 6.61
C GLU A 23 -6.68 -12.65 5.75
N LEU A 24 -5.70 -13.49 6.11
CA LEU A 24 -4.48 -13.70 5.35
C LEU A 24 -4.47 -15.14 4.84
N GLY A 25 -4.45 -15.28 3.52
CA GLY A 25 -4.40 -16.56 2.81
C GLY A 25 -3.05 -17.26 2.94
N GLN A 26 -2.96 -18.47 2.37
CA GLN A 26 -1.67 -19.14 2.19
C GLN A 26 -0.89 -18.41 1.10
N ASP A 27 0.42 -18.30 1.26
CA ASP A 27 1.34 -17.66 0.31
C ASP A 27 0.98 -16.21 -0.08
N GLU A 28 0.05 -15.58 0.65
CA GLU A 28 -0.41 -14.22 0.39
C GLU A 28 0.52 -13.20 1.05
N ILE A 29 0.85 -12.15 0.29
CA ILE A 29 1.51 -10.94 0.80
C ILE A 29 0.46 -9.84 0.88
N LEU A 30 0.04 -9.52 2.11
CA LEU A 30 -0.89 -8.44 2.40
C LEU A 30 -0.12 -7.19 2.79
N MET A 31 -0.27 -6.14 2.00
CA MET A 31 0.28 -4.83 2.33
C MET A 31 -0.69 -4.07 3.23
N LEU A 32 -0.21 -3.48 4.32
CA LEU A 32 -0.98 -2.53 5.12
C LEU A 32 -0.35 -1.14 5.00
N VAL A 33 -1.11 -0.22 4.44
CA VAL A 33 -0.66 1.15 4.18
C VAL A 33 -1.56 2.18 4.84
N GLY A 34 -1.03 3.37 5.04
CA GLY A 34 -1.78 4.49 5.60
C GLY A 34 -0.85 5.57 6.16
N PRO A 35 -1.39 6.73 6.51
CA PRO A 35 -0.62 7.84 7.08
C PRO A 35 0.14 7.44 8.35
N THR A 36 1.17 8.21 8.69
CA THR A 36 1.87 8.06 9.96
C THR A 36 0.90 8.20 11.13
N GLY A 37 0.99 7.29 12.10
CA GLY A 37 0.11 7.29 13.28
C GLY A 37 -1.28 6.66 13.07
N CYS A 38 -1.60 6.06 11.91
CA CYS A 38 -2.89 5.40 11.69
C CYS A 38 -3.02 4.02 12.36
N GLY A 39 -2.00 3.51 13.07
CA GLY A 39 -2.08 2.26 13.84
C GLY A 39 -1.39 1.05 13.22
N LYS A 40 -0.63 1.17 12.13
CA LYS A 40 0.04 0.06 11.42
C LYS A 40 0.95 -0.78 12.32
N THR A 41 1.93 -0.14 12.96
CA THR A 41 2.86 -0.83 13.90
C THR A 41 2.10 -1.44 15.08
N THR A 42 1.05 -0.78 15.58
CA THR A 42 0.19 -1.32 16.64
C THR A 42 -0.51 -2.61 16.20
N ILE A 43 -1.01 -2.67 14.96
CA ILE A 43 -1.58 -3.89 14.39
C ILE A 43 -0.52 -5.00 14.34
N LEU A 44 0.68 -4.72 13.81
CA LEU A 44 1.76 -5.71 13.76
C LEU A 44 2.13 -6.22 15.16
N GLN A 45 2.27 -5.34 16.14
CA GLN A 45 2.59 -5.72 17.52
C GLN A 45 1.49 -6.59 18.15
N ALA A 46 0.21 -6.28 17.88
CA ALA A 46 -0.91 -7.10 18.33
C ALA A 46 -0.90 -8.48 17.66
N LEU A 47 -0.65 -8.55 16.35
CA LEU A 47 -0.52 -9.80 15.60
C LEU A 47 0.68 -10.63 16.05
N ALA A 48 1.81 -10.00 16.35
CA ALA A 48 2.99 -10.64 16.90
C ALA A 48 2.77 -11.15 18.33
N GLY A 49 1.78 -10.63 19.06
CA GLY A 49 1.56 -10.94 20.47
C GLY A 49 2.44 -10.16 21.43
N LEU A 50 3.04 -9.07 20.96
CA LEU A 50 3.85 -8.17 21.78
C LEU A 50 2.98 -7.28 22.66
N ILE A 51 1.75 -7.00 22.24
CA ILE A 51 0.74 -6.27 23.00
C ILE A 51 -0.59 -7.04 23.04
N PRO A 52 -1.38 -6.90 24.12
CA PRO A 52 -2.71 -7.47 24.18
C PRO A 52 -3.68 -6.70 23.29
N ILE A 53 -4.75 -7.37 22.84
CA ILE A 53 -5.89 -6.74 22.18
C ILE A 53 -6.95 -6.34 23.22
N SER A 54 -7.68 -5.26 22.96
CA SER A 54 -8.73 -4.76 23.86
C SER A 54 -10.09 -5.41 23.58
N GLU A 55 -10.39 -5.70 22.30
CA GLU A 55 -11.64 -6.33 21.85
C GLU A 55 -11.34 -7.23 20.63
N GLY A 56 -12.29 -8.11 20.32
CA GLY A 56 -12.23 -9.00 19.17
C GLY A 56 -11.39 -10.25 19.40
N SER A 57 -10.97 -10.86 18.31
CA SER A 57 -10.16 -12.09 18.33
C SER A 57 -9.27 -12.20 17.12
N MET A 58 -8.20 -12.98 17.24
CA MET A 58 -7.37 -13.44 16.15
C MET A 58 -7.01 -14.90 16.33
N SER A 59 -6.87 -15.65 15.25
CA SER A 59 -6.54 -17.06 15.28
C SER A 59 -5.72 -17.50 14.08
N LEU A 60 -4.83 -18.48 14.31
CA LEU A 60 -4.10 -19.20 13.26
C LEU A 60 -3.82 -20.62 13.75
N GLY A 61 -4.21 -21.63 12.96
CA GLY A 61 -4.01 -23.03 13.31
C GLY A 61 -4.57 -23.36 14.70
N ASN A 62 -3.69 -23.71 15.62
CA ASN A 62 -4.06 -24.24 16.94
C ASN A 62 -4.20 -23.16 18.03
N TRP A 63 -3.95 -21.88 17.72
CA TRP A 63 -4.06 -20.84 18.74
C TRP A 63 -5.12 -19.80 18.41
N GLN A 64 -5.73 -19.29 19.46
CA GLN A 64 -6.67 -18.15 19.41
C GLN A 64 -6.36 -17.19 20.55
N SER A 65 -6.20 -15.92 20.19
CA SER A 65 -6.01 -14.81 21.14
C SER A 65 -7.26 -13.93 21.15
N THR A 66 -7.69 -13.54 22.35
CA THR A 66 -8.83 -12.65 22.58
C THR A 66 -8.47 -11.62 23.64
N ALA A 67 -9.33 -10.65 23.92
CA ALA A 67 -9.15 -9.69 25.00
C ALA A 67 -8.97 -10.34 26.38
N ARG A 68 -9.57 -11.54 26.57
CA ARG A 68 -9.47 -12.30 27.84
C ARG A 68 -8.35 -13.34 27.87
N LYS A 69 -7.86 -13.75 26.70
CA LYS A 69 -6.84 -14.81 26.57
C LYS A 69 -5.75 -14.33 25.60
N HIS A 70 -4.71 -13.75 26.17
CA HIS A 70 -3.54 -13.35 25.40
C HIS A 70 -2.64 -14.57 25.11
N VAL A 71 -2.28 -14.75 23.83
CA VAL A 71 -1.29 -15.74 23.40
C VAL A 71 0.02 -14.99 23.14
N PRO A 72 1.09 -15.27 23.90
CA PRO A 72 2.36 -14.55 23.75
C PRO A 72 3.11 -14.99 22.47
N PRO A 73 4.10 -14.18 22.00
CA PRO A 73 4.81 -14.39 20.72
C PRO A 73 5.40 -15.79 20.55
N GLU A 74 6.04 -16.34 21.58
CA GLU A 74 6.69 -17.65 21.55
C GLU A 74 5.72 -18.83 21.29
N LYS A 75 4.42 -18.61 21.40
CA LYS A 75 3.37 -19.60 21.13
C LYS A 75 2.66 -19.36 19.80
N ARG A 76 3.03 -18.30 19.04
CA ARG A 76 2.38 -17.96 17.77
C ARG A 76 3.11 -18.47 16.55
N ASN A 77 4.36 -18.88 16.65
CA ASN A 77 5.25 -19.20 15.53
C ASN A 77 5.24 -18.11 14.46
N VAL A 78 5.38 -16.85 14.87
CA VAL A 78 5.42 -15.68 14.00
C VAL A 78 6.86 -15.22 13.79
N GLY A 79 7.21 -14.94 12.53
CA GLY A 79 8.43 -14.23 12.19
C GLY A 79 8.20 -12.72 12.15
N MET A 80 9.14 -11.92 12.62
CA MET A 80 9.05 -10.47 12.53
C MET A 80 10.36 -9.86 12.06
N VAL A 81 10.26 -9.00 11.05
CA VAL A 81 11.33 -8.14 10.55
C VAL A 81 11.01 -6.72 11.00
N PHE A 82 11.89 -6.17 11.83
CA PHE A 82 11.74 -4.83 12.41
C PHE A 82 12.35 -3.76 11.53
N GLN A 83 11.89 -2.54 11.65
CA GLN A 83 12.37 -1.38 10.91
C GLN A 83 13.87 -1.12 11.10
N ASP A 84 14.43 -1.39 12.27
CA ASP A 84 15.85 -1.26 12.62
C ASP A 84 16.65 -2.56 12.45
N PHE A 85 16.05 -3.56 11.75
CA PHE A 85 16.58 -4.90 11.51
C PHE A 85 16.74 -5.77 12.77
N ALA A 86 16.83 -5.20 13.94
CA ALA A 86 17.01 -5.86 15.24
C ALA A 86 18.09 -6.96 15.21
N LEU A 87 19.23 -6.72 14.53
CA LEU A 87 20.35 -7.66 14.47
C LEU A 87 21.17 -7.60 15.76
N PHE A 88 21.67 -8.75 16.20
CA PHE A 88 22.58 -8.84 17.34
C PHE A 88 23.97 -8.29 16.95
N PRO A 89 24.38 -7.11 17.45
CA PRO A 89 25.56 -6.42 16.95
C PRO A 89 26.89 -7.14 17.24
N HIS A 90 26.90 -7.99 18.25
CA HIS A 90 28.07 -8.79 18.68
C HIS A 90 28.23 -10.10 17.91
N LEU A 91 27.18 -10.59 17.26
CA LEU A 91 27.16 -11.82 16.48
C LEU A 91 27.51 -11.56 15.01
N THR A 92 28.11 -12.54 14.33
CA THR A 92 28.32 -12.53 12.89
C THR A 92 27.00 -12.71 12.13
N VAL A 93 27.00 -12.54 10.80
CA VAL A 93 25.86 -12.82 9.94
C VAL A 93 25.37 -14.26 10.13
N GLN A 94 26.27 -15.23 10.04
CA GLN A 94 25.94 -16.64 10.24
C GLN A 94 25.36 -16.88 11.64
N GLN A 95 25.96 -16.32 12.68
CA GLN A 95 25.47 -16.45 14.04
C GLN A 95 24.11 -15.79 14.27
N ASN A 96 23.83 -14.66 13.60
CA ASN A 96 22.51 -14.02 13.60
C ASN A 96 21.44 -14.91 12.99
N VAL A 97 21.70 -15.47 11.80
CA VAL A 97 20.73 -16.32 11.08
C VAL A 97 20.53 -17.65 11.81
N CYS A 98 21.62 -18.27 12.31
CA CYS A 98 21.56 -19.53 13.06
C CYS A 98 21.10 -19.37 14.51
N PHE A 99 20.76 -18.17 14.98
CA PHE A 99 20.46 -17.93 16.38
C PHE A 99 19.32 -18.82 16.86
N ARG A 100 19.60 -19.67 17.88
CA ARG A 100 18.68 -20.68 18.47
C ARG A 100 18.19 -21.78 17.51
N LEU A 101 18.72 -21.90 16.30
CA LEU A 101 18.44 -23.03 15.44
C LEU A 101 19.17 -24.28 15.92
N LYS A 102 18.50 -25.45 15.85
CA LYS A 102 19.12 -26.74 16.11
C LYS A 102 19.79 -27.31 14.86
N ASP A 103 19.19 -27.11 13.69
CA ASP A 103 19.72 -27.49 12.38
C ASP A 103 20.04 -26.21 11.59
N THR A 104 21.26 -26.11 11.06
CA THR A 104 21.73 -24.93 10.33
C THR A 104 21.51 -25.02 8.81
N LYS A 105 21.02 -26.15 8.31
CA LYS A 105 20.81 -26.34 6.85
C LYS A 105 19.91 -25.29 6.22
N LEU A 106 18.81 -24.92 6.90
CA LEU A 106 17.92 -23.87 6.44
C LEU A 106 18.59 -22.49 6.48
N ALA A 107 19.38 -22.23 7.51
CA ALA A 107 20.16 -20.99 7.58
C ALA A 107 21.15 -20.90 6.40
N ASP A 108 21.84 -21.98 6.08
CA ASP A 108 22.75 -22.04 4.92
C ASP A 108 22.02 -21.83 3.59
N HIS A 109 20.83 -22.40 3.45
CA HIS A 109 19.97 -22.18 2.28
C HIS A 109 19.60 -20.70 2.11
N TRP A 110 19.12 -20.04 3.17
CA TRP A 110 18.70 -18.65 3.11
C TRP A 110 19.88 -17.69 2.95
N LEU A 111 21.02 -17.97 3.57
CA LEU A 111 22.25 -17.20 3.38
C LEU A 111 22.69 -17.20 1.92
N LYS A 112 22.66 -18.36 1.27
CA LYS A 112 23.00 -18.52 -0.15
C LYS A 112 21.98 -17.82 -1.05
N LEU A 113 20.69 -18.04 -0.83
CA LEU A 113 19.61 -17.51 -1.64
C LEU A 113 19.60 -15.98 -1.64
N LEU A 114 19.91 -15.36 -0.49
CA LEU A 114 19.95 -13.91 -0.31
C LEU A 114 21.33 -13.28 -0.56
N GLY A 115 22.26 -14.03 -1.16
CA GLY A 115 23.58 -13.54 -1.57
C GLY A 115 24.48 -13.11 -0.41
N LEU A 116 24.37 -13.79 0.75
CA LEU A 116 25.10 -13.46 1.98
C LEU A 116 26.31 -14.36 2.25
N ASP A 117 26.64 -15.29 1.35
CA ASP A 117 27.75 -16.24 1.55
C ASP A 117 29.09 -15.58 1.84
N ASN A 118 29.43 -14.50 1.13
CA ASN A 118 30.67 -13.77 1.30
C ASN A 118 30.72 -12.90 2.57
N PHE A 119 29.62 -12.81 3.30
CA PHE A 119 29.47 -11.98 4.50
C PHE A 119 29.29 -12.78 5.77
N ARG A 120 29.37 -14.13 5.73
CA ARG A 120 29.05 -15.03 6.87
C ARG A 120 29.75 -14.64 8.17
N ASP A 121 31.02 -14.27 8.08
CA ASP A 121 31.85 -13.91 9.23
C ASP A 121 31.81 -12.40 9.57
N ALA A 122 31.13 -11.60 8.77
CA ALA A 122 31.00 -10.17 9.00
C ALA A 122 30.03 -9.90 10.17
N LYS A 123 30.30 -8.84 10.94
CA LYS A 123 29.37 -8.32 11.95
C LYS A 123 28.45 -7.25 11.34
N PRO A 124 27.25 -7.01 11.90
CA PRO A 124 26.29 -6.02 11.39
C PRO A 124 26.86 -4.62 11.16
N ALA A 125 27.83 -4.18 11.95
CA ALA A 125 28.46 -2.88 11.80
C ALA A 125 29.23 -2.70 10.47
N ARG A 126 29.60 -3.81 9.79
CA ARG A 126 30.31 -3.81 8.50
C ARG A 126 29.40 -3.99 7.29
N LEU A 127 28.09 -4.07 7.49
CA LEU A 127 27.10 -4.34 6.46
C LEU A 127 26.40 -3.05 6.01
N SER A 128 26.09 -2.96 4.72
CA SER A 128 25.17 -1.95 4.20
C SER A 128 23.74 -2.17 4.74
N GLY A 129 22.88 -1.16 4.62
CA GLY A 129 21.46 -1.26 5.01
C GLY A 129 20.75 -2.44 4.34
N GLY A 130 20.92 -2.61 3.03
CA GLY A 130 20.32 -3.72 2.28
C GLY A 130 20.86 -5.09 2.71
N GLN A 131 22.15 -5.20 3.03
CA GLN A 131 22.72 -6.43 3.57
C GLN A 131 22.14 -6.76 4.95
N LYS A 132 21.98 -5.76 5.83
CA LYS A 132 21.33 -5.94 7.14
C LYS A 132 19.89 -6.43 6.97
N GLN A 133 19.16 -5.87 6.02
CA GLN A 133 17.79 -6.27 5.70
C GLN A 133 17.72 -7.75 5.27
N ARG A 134 18.60 -8.16 4.35
CA ARG A 134 18.70 -9.57 3.91
C ARG A 134 19.05 -10.51 5.06
N VAL A 135 19.93 -10.11 5.98
CA VAL A 135 20.26 -10.91 7.18
C VAL A 135 19.06 -11.04 8.10
N ALA A 136 18.30 -9.96 8.34
CA ALA A 136 17.08 -10.00 9.16
C ALA A 136 16.02 -10.92 8.55
N LEU A 137 15.84 -10.85 7.21
CA LEU A 137 14.93 -11.73 6.47
C LEU A 137 15.40 -13.20 6.54
N ALA A 138 16.69 -13.49 6.27
CA ALA A 138 17.27 -14.82 6.37
C ALA A 138 17.06 -15.43 7.77
N ARG A 139 17.34 -14.65 8.81
CA ARG A 139 17.10 -15.08 10.21
C ARG A 139 15.64 -15.44 10.45
N THR A 140 14.73 -14.61 9.96
CA THR A 140 13.28 -14.80 10.14
C THR A 140 12.80 -16.07 9.41
N LEU A 141 13.19 -16.26 8.15
CA LEU A 141 12.74 -17.39 7.34
C LEU A 141 13.39 -18.73 7.74
N ALA A 142 14.62 -18.70 8.26
CA ALA A 142 15.30 -19.90 8.73
C ALA A 142 14.60 -20.60 9.92
N HIS A 143 13.70 -19.89 10.62
CA HIS A 143 12.88 -20.43 11.72
C HIS A 143 11.54 -21.06 11.25
N GLU A 144 11.27 -21.11 9.94
CA GLU A 144 10.03 -21.65 9.37
C GLU A 144 8.76 -21.11 10.06
N PRO A 145 8.57 -19.78 10.08
CA PRO A 145 7.41 -19.18 10.74
C PRO A 145 6.12 -19.53 10.01
N SER A 146 5.00 -19.60 10.74
CA SER A 146 3.68 -19.80 10.14
C SER A 146 3.19 -18.59 9.34
N PHE A 147 3.69 -17.41 9.66
CA PHE A 147 3.53 -16.15 8.89
C PHE A 147 4.60 -15.14 9.29
N VAL A 148 4.84 -14.17 8.41
CA VAL A 148 5.85 -13.13 8.60
C VAL A 148 5.19 -11.75 8.71
N LEU A 149 5.69 -10.95 9.63
CA LEU A 149 5.34 -9.53 9.81
C LEU A 149 6.56 -8.67 9.46
N LEU A 150 6.39 -7.71 8.56
CA LEU A 150 7.44 -6.77 8.16
C LEU A 150 7.00 -5.35 8.53
N ASP A 151 7.73 -4.70 9.43
CA ASP A 151 7.47 -3.34 9.88
C ASP A 151 8.38 -2.36 9.14
N GLU A 152 7.86 -1.68 8.12
CA GLU A 152 8.57 -0.71 7.29
C GLU A 152 9.98 -1.17 6.85
N PRO A 153 10.12 -2.36 6.24
CA PRO A 153 11.42 -3.00 6.04
C PRO A 153 12.38 -2.24 5.13
N LEU A 154 11.89 -1.31 4.32
CA LEU A 154 12.69 -0.55 3.35
C LEU A 154 12.84 0.94 3.71
N SER A 155 12.26 1.40 4.84
CA SER A 155 12.22 2.83 5.19
C SER A 155 13.59 3.47 5.36
N ASN A 156 14.58 2.72 5.86
CA ASN A 156 15.92 3.20 6.17
C ASN A 156 16.94 3.03 5.01
N LEU A 157 16.44 2.85 3.76
CA LEU A 157 17.27 2.56 2.60
C LEU A 157 17.15 3.65 1.53
N ASP A 158 18.21 3.78 0.71
CA ASP A 158 18.23 4.68 -0.43
C ASP A 158 17.23 4.24 -1.51
N ALA A 159 16.65 5.19 -2.24
CA ALA A 159 15.61 4.93 -3.24
C ALA A 159 16.04 3.90 -4.31
N ALA A 160 17.27 4.02 -4.83
CA ALA A 160 17.79 3.08 -5.83
C ALA A 160 17.91 1.63 -5.31
N LEU A 161 18.16 1.46 -4.01
CA LEU A 161 18.27 0.15 -3.39
C LEU A 161 16.87 -0.43 -3.02
N LYS A 162 15.88 0.42 -2.76
CA LYS A 162 14.53 -0.01 -2.41
C LYS A 162 13.91 -0.87 -3.49
N ASP A 163 14.04 -0.49 -4.77
CA ASP A 163 13.42 -1.19 -5.88
C ASP A 163 13.90 -2.63 -6.02
N SER A 164 15.20 -2.87 -5.98
CA SER A 164 15.74 -4.22 -6.08
C SER A 164 15.38 -5.07 -4.85
N LEU A 165 15.49 -4.50 -3.64
CA LEU A 165 15.20 -5.22 -2.39
C LEU A 165 13.71 -5.54 -2.23
N ARG A 166 12.83 -4.69 -2.70
CA ARG A 166 11.38 -4.90 -2.73
C ARG A 166 11.05 -6.25 -3.37
N TRP A 167 11.58 -6.48 -4.57
CA TRP A 167 11.38 -7.74 -5.31
C TRP A 167 12.11 -8.92 -4.68
N GLU A 168 13.33 -8.73 -4.17
CA GLU A 168 14.08 -9.79 -3.49
C GLU A 168 13.34 -10.31 -2.25
N ILE A 169 12.77 -9.40 -1.43
CA ILE A 169 11.97 -9.78 -0.25
C ILE A 169 10.71 -10.54 -0.68
N ARG A 170 9.98 -10.01 -1.69
CA ARG A 170 8.79 -10.66 -2.24
C ARG A 170 9.11 -12.07 -2.72
N ASP A 171 10.16 -12.24 -3.52
CA ASP A 171 10.58 -13.52 -4.05
C ASP A 171 10.99 -14.52 -2.94
N ALA A 172 11.69 -14.02 -1.91
CA ALA A 172 12.06 -14.86 -0.77
C ALA A 172 10.83 -15.36 -0.01
N LEU A 173 9.83 -14.49 0.25
CA LEU A 173 8.58 -14.86 0.91
C LEU A 173 7.79 -15.88 0.07
N LYS A 174 7.67 -15.66 -1.25
CA LYS A 174 6.99 -16.58 -2.17
C LYS A 174 7.70 -17.93 -2.26
N LYS A 175 9.04 -17.95 -2.32
CA LYS A 175 9.84 -19.19 -2.30
C LYS A 175 9.73 -19.95 -0.97
N ALA A 176 9.58 -19.23 0.13
CA ALA A 176 9.35 -19.83 1.44
C ALA A 176 7.93 -20.42 1.57
N GLY A 177 6.98 -20.03 0.71
CA GLY A 177 5.58 -20.41 0.83
C GLY A 177 4.94 -19.88 2.13
N VAL A 178 5.39 -18.75 2.63
CA VAL A 178 4.97 -18.21 3.93
C VAL A 178 4.16 -16.94 3.71
N PRO A 179 2.91 -16.87 4.22
CA PRO A 179 2.11 -15.66 4.14
C PRO A 179 2.74 -14.52 4.94
N ALA A 180 2.59 -13.29 4.46
CA ALA A 180 3.19 -12.13 5.08
C ALA A 180 2.24 -10.93 5.19
N ILE A 181 2.37 -10.17 6.27
CA ILE A 181 1.79 -8.83 6.38
C ILE A 181 2.94 -7.84 6.38
N TRP A 182 2.96 -6.99 5.38
CA TRP A 182 3.99 -5.97 5.17
C TRP A 182 3.40 -4.59 5.38
N VAL A 183 3.89 -3.88 6.38
CA VAL A 183 3.50 -2.50 6.68
C VAL A 183 4.45 -1.53 6.00
N THR A 184 3.91 -0.53 5.36
CA THR A 184 4.65 0.58 4.77
C THR A 184 3.82 1.86 4.74
N HIS A 185 4.48 3.00 4.53
CA HIS A 185 3.83 4.26 4.16
C HIS A 185 4.02 4.58 2.67
N ASP A 186 4.75 3.74 1.95
CA ASP A 186 5.07 3.90 0.53
C ASP A 186 3.99 3.24 -0.34
N GLN A 187 3.35 4.05 -1.19
CA GLN A 187 2.28 3.61 -2.08
C GLN A 187 2.80 2.72 -3.21
N GLU A 188 4.03 2.99 -3.70
CA GLU A 188 4.64 2.18 -4.74
C GLU A 188 4.95 0.77 -4.25
N GLU A 189 5.43 0.64 -3.00
CA GLU A 189 5.63 -0.66 -2.37
C GLU A 189 4.30 -1.44 -2.34
N ALA A 190 3.22 -0.77 -1.91
CA ALA A 190 1.92 -1.40 -1.80
C ALA A 190 1.37 -1.87 -3.14
N LEU A 191 1.46 -1.02 -4.16
CA LEU A 191 0.93 -1.32 -5.49
C LEU A 191 1.75 -2.37 -6.24
N SER A 192 3.07 -2.49 -5.97
CA SER A 192 3.96 -3.36 -6.73
C SER A 192 4.19 -4.74 -6.11
N VAL A 193 4.15 -4.86 -4.78
CA VAL A 193 4.54 -6.08 -4.06
C VAL A 193 3.35 -6.91 -3.59
N GLY A 194 2.28 -6.24 -3.14
CA GLY A 194 1.14 -6.89 -2.49
C GLY A 194 0.29 -7.73 -3.44
N ASP A 195 -0.18 -8.86 -2.97
CA ASP A 195 -1.29 -9.56 -3.61
C ASP A 195 -2.61 -8.87 -3.25
N ARG A 196 -2.70 -8.31 -2.03
CA ARG A 196 -3.78 -7.42 -1.56
C ARG A 196 -3.22 -6.25 -0.78
N VAL A 197 -3.97 -5.16 -0.77
CA VAL A 197 -3.65 -3.91 -0.06
C VAL A 197 -4.76 -3.54 0.89
N GLY A 198 -4.44 -3.37 2.16
CA GLY A 198 -5.31 -2.80 3.18
C GLY A 198 -4.93 -1.35 3.46
N ILE A 199 -5.87 -0.43 3.27
CA ILE A 199 -5.65 1.00 3.47
C ILE A 199 -6.25 1.42 4.79
N LEU A 200 -5.38 1.87 5.69
CA LEU A 200 -5.72 2.27 7.05
C LEU A 200 -5.83 3.79 7.17
N ASN A 201 -6.87 4.23 7.86
CA ASN A 201 -7.08 5.63 8.19
C ASN A 201 -7.58 5.75 9.64
N LYS A 202 -6.83 6.45 10.49
CA LYS A 202 -7.22 6.70 11.90
C LYS A 202 -7.69 5.45 12.66
N GLY A 203 -6.96 4.35 12.49
CA GLY A 203 -7.25 3.07 13.17
C GLY A 203 -8.30 2.18 12.49
N VAL A 204 -8.92 2.64 11.41
CA VAL A 204 -9.95 1.91 10.67
C VAL A 204 -9.40 1.42 9.34
N LEU A 205 -9.75 0.21 8.94
CA LEU A 205 -9.47 -0.35 7.60
C LEU A 205 -10.54 0.17 6.63
N GLU A 206 -10.16 1.14 5.80
CA GLU A 206 -11.05 1.79 4.82
C GLU A 206 -11.38 0.87 3.62
N GLN A 207 -10.35 0.15 3.15
CA GLN A 207 -10.47 -0.78 2.01
C GLN A 207 -9.44 -1.90 2.15
N LEU A 208 -9.81 -3.09 1.69
CA LEU A 208 -8.94 -4.26 1.58
C LEU A 208 -9.25 -4.98 0.28
N ASP A 209 -8.37 -4.83 -0.72
CA ASP A 209 -8.61 -5.32 -2.08
C ASP A 209 -7.30 -5.56 -2.82
N THR A 210 -7.37 -5.94 -4.11
CA THR A 210 -6.20 -5.97 -4.98
C THR A 210 -5.62 -4.56 -5.17
N PRO A 211 -4.30 -4.44 -5.45
CA PRO A 211 -3.68 -3.15 -5.75
C PRO A 211 -4.43 -2.35 -6.82
N GLU A 212 -4.81 -3.02 -7.91
CA GLU A 212 -5.54 -2.42 -9.02
C GLU A 212 -6.92 -1.90 -8.59
N ALA A 213 -7.68 -2.68 -7.82
CA ALA A 213 -9.00 -2.25 -7.32
C ALA A 213 -8.88 -1.06 -6.34
N CYS A 214 -7.87 -1.05 -5.48
CA CYS A 214 -7.62 0.09 -4.58
C CYS A 214 -7.32 1.39 -5.35
N TYR A 215 -6.66 1.30 -6.50
CA TYR A 215 -6.33 2.46 -7.34
C TYR A 215 -7.48 2.90 -8.24
N SER A 216 -8.14 1.95 -8.95
CA SER A 216 -9.16 2.24 -9.96
C SER A 216 -10.58 2.40 -9.38
N SER A 217 -10.88 1.67 -8.29
CA SER A 217 -12.21 1.62 -7.66
C SER A 217 -12.13 1.86 -6.15
N PRO A 218 -11.59 3.02 -5.72
CA PRO A 218 -11.39 3.32 -4.31
C PRO A 218 -12.72 3.46 -3.56
N ALA A 219 -12.81 2.86 -2.38
CA ALA A 219 -14.02 2.86 -1.55
C ALA A 219 -14.37 4.25 -0.97
N SER A 220 -13.41 5.15 -0.88
CA SER A 220 -13.59 6.51 -0.35
C SER A 220 -12.68 7.52 -1.04
N ARG A 221 -13.02 8.81 -0.91
CA ARG A 221 -12.17 9.90 -1.40
C ARG A 221 -10.80 9.90 -0.70
N PHE A 222 -10.73 9.45 0.54
CA PHE A 222 -9.48 9.29 1.24
C PHE A 222 -8.61 8.25 0.54
N VAL A 223 -9.16 7.06 0.26
CA VAL A 223 -8.43 6.01 -0.47
C VAL A 223 -7.98 6.50 -1.85
N ALA A 224 -8.86 7.17 -2.60
CA ALA A 224 -8.54 7.73 -3.90
C ALA A 224 -7.31 8.64 -3.86
N ARG A 225 -7.28 9.60 -2.92
CA ARG A 225 -6.17 10.56 -2.73
C ARG A 225 -4.93 9.94 -2.12
N PHE A 226 -5.11 8.95 -1.26
CA PHE A 226 -3.99 8.26 -0.62
C PHE A 226 -3.25 7.36 -1.61
N MET A 227 -3.93 6.73 -2.55
CA MET A 227 -3.32 5.78 -3.51
C MET A 227 -2.69 6.46 -4.74
N GLY A 228 -2.75 7.77 -4.84
CA GLY A 228 -2.11 8.53 -5.92
C GLY A 228 -2.79 9.87 -6.18
N GLU A 229 -2.27 10.61 -7.15
CA GLU A 229 -2.87 11.88 -7.58
C GLU A 229 -4.31 11.63 -8.04
N ALA A 230 -5.24 12.42 -7.53
CA ALA A 230 -6.68 12.26 -7.76
C ALA A 230 -7.37 13.62 -7.85
N SER A 231 -8.04 13.84 -8.96
CA SER A 231 -8.95 14.96 -9.17
C SER A 231 -10.40 14.48 -9.12
N PHE A 232 -11.31 15.35 -8.73
CA PHE A 232 -12.74 15.06 -8.67
C PHE A 232 -13.47 16.04 -9.58
N LEU A 233 -13.87 15.55 -10.76
CA LEU A 233 -14.52 16.34 -11.78
C LEU A 233 -16.03 16.34 -11.53
N SER A 234 -16.65 17.51 -11.56
CA SER A 234 -18.11 17.67 -11.50
C SER A 234 -18.77 16.97 -12.68
N ALA A 235 -19.75 16.14 -12.40
CA ALA A 235 -20.39 15.30 -13.41
C ALA A 235 -21.88 15.08 -13.12
N THR A 236 -22.59 14.60 -14.13
CA THR A 236 -23.98 14.13 -13.99
C THR A 236 -24.05 12.65 -14.33
N PHE A 237 -24.68 11.90 -13.42
CA PHE A 237 -24.88 10.45 -13.56
C PHE A 237 -26.34 10.11 -13.38
N ASP A 238 -26.93 9.47 -14.39
CA ASP A 238 -28.26 8.89 -14.27
C ASP A 238 -28.15 7.45 -13.78
N GLY A 239 -28.50 7.22 -12.52
CA GLY A 239 -28.51 5.91 -11.88
C GLY A 239 -29.72 5.03 -12.24
N SER A 240 -30.58 5.47 -13.18
CA SER A 240 -31.75 4.69 -13.60
C SER A 240 -31.34 3.46 -14.42
N ALA A 241 -32.26 2.48 -14.48
CA ALA A 241 -32.06 1.28 -15.32
C ALA A 241 -32.00 1.59 -16.84
N ALA A 242 -32.37 2.80 -17.23
CA ALA A 242 -32.27 3.27 -18.63
C ALA A 242 -30.82 3.58 -19.05
N ASN A 243 -29.93 3.89 -18.11
CA ASN A 243 -28.51 4.11 -18.38
C ASN A 243 -27.75 2.76 -18.38
N VAL A 244 -27.99 1.95 -19.43
CA VAL A 244 -27.41 0.59 -19.55
C VAL A 244 -25.88 0.63 -19.54
N ASP A 245 -25.27 1.62 -20.21
CA ASP A 245 -23.83 1.78 -20.33
C ASP A 245 -23.19 2.48 -19.12
N ARG A 246 -24.00 2.86 -18.11
CA ARG A 246 -23.55 3.62 -16.93
C ARG A 246 -22.70 4.83 -17.31
N THR A 247 -23.09 5.54 -18.36
CA THR A 247 -22.36 6.70 -18.87
C THR A 247 -22.48 7.89 -17.91
N VAL A 248 -21.35 8.51 -17.63
CA VAL A 248 -21.20 9.74 -16.85
C VAL A 248 -20.92 10.88 -17.81
N ALA A 249 -21.68 11.97 -17.71
CA ALA A 249 -21.49 13.16 -18.52
C ALA A 249 -20.73 14.24 -17.75
N THR A 250 -19.73 14.82 -18.41
CA THR A 250 -18.90 15.92 -17.88
C THR A 250 -18.73 17.01 -18.95
N ASP A 251 -18.20 18.18 -18.56
CA ASP A 251 -17.91 19.28 -19.48
C ASP A 251 -16.74 18.97 -20.45
N ILE A 252 -15.94 17.94 -20.15
CA ILE A 252 -14.76 17.56 -20.95
C ILE A 252 -14.89 16.18 -21.60
N GLY A 253 -16.10 15.62 -21.65
CA GLY A 253 -16.38 14.35 -22.29
C GLY A 253 -17.36 13.45 -21.54
N LYS A 254 -17.60 12.28 -22.13
CA LYS A 254 -18.43 11.23 -21.53
C LYS A 254 -17.61 9.95 -21.36
N VAL A 255 -17.76 9.27 -20.22
CA VAL A 255 -17.05 8.02 -19.93
C VAL A 255 -17.96 7.03 -19.21
N PRO A 256 -17.67 5.72 -19.27
CA PRO A 256 -18.30 4.76 -18.39
C PRO A 256 -17.98 5.07 -16.93
N GLY A 257 -18.92 4.83 -16.02
CA GLY A 257 -18.74 5.05 -14.59
C GLY A 257 -19.05 3.83 -13.73
N THR A 258 -18.29 3.66 -12.64
CA THR A 258 -18.58 2.69 -11.58
C THR A 258 -19.10 3.46 -10.36
N PRO A 259 -20.43 3.52 -10.16
CA PRO A 259 -21.00 4.32 -9.08
C PRO A 259 -20.77 3.68 -7.71
N LEU A 260 -20.33 4.48 -6.74
CA LEU A 260 -20.37 4.13 -5.34
C LEU A 260 -21.82 4.23 -4.82
N GLN A 261 -22.07 3.61 -3.66
CA GLN A 261 -23.39 3.63 -3.05
C GLN A 261 -23.90 5.07 -2.86
N GLY A 262 -25.11 5.34 -3.37
CA GLY A 262 -25.75 6.65 -3.29
C GLY A 262 -25.33 7.65 -4.38
N ALA A 263 -24.51 7.27 -5.34
CA ALA A 263 -24.16 8.13 -6.47
C ALA A 263 -25.33 8.21 -7.46
N ASN A 264 -25.93 9.39 -7.59
CA ASN A 264 -26.99 9.70 -8.56
C ASN A 264 -27.16 11.20 -8.72
N GLY A 265 -27.57 11.69 -9.89
CA GLY A 265 -27.73 13.11 -10.18
C GLY A 265 -26.37 13.81 -10.30
N ASN A 266 -26.15 14.87 -9.53
CA ASN A 266 -24.88 15.56 -9.46
C ASN A 266 -23.90 14.73 -8.64
N VAL A 267 -22.81 14.34 -9.26
CA VAL A 267 -21.77 13.45 -8.72
C VAL A 267 -20.40 14.04 -8.94
N ASP A 268 -19.39 13.44 -8.32
CA ASP A 268 -17.98 13.72 -8.61
C ASP A 268 -17.33 12.48 -9.23
N LEU A 269 -16.79 12.63 -10.41
CA LEU A 269 -16.05 11.60 -11.12
C LEU A 269 -14.59 11.63 -10.69
N LEU A 270 -14.05 10.51 -10.22
CA LEU A 270 -12.61 10.39 -9.96
C LEU A 270 -11.87 10.31 -11.28
N VAL A 271 -10.92 11.22 -11.46
CA VAL A 271 -10.07 11.28 -12.65
C VAL A 271 -8.60 11.23 -12.21
N ARG A 272 -7.83 10.34 -12.81
CA ARG A 272 -6.39 10.26 -12.64
C ARG A 272 -5.68 11.13 -13.66
N PRO A 273 -4.44 11.59 -13.41
CA PRO A 273 -3.71 12.42 -14.37
C PRO A 273 -3.55 11.80 -15.76
N ASP A 274 -3.48 10.46 -15.81
CA ASP A 274 -3.28 9.68 -17.03
C ASP A 274 -4.59 9.39 -17.79
N ASP A 275 -5.76 9.69 -17.20
CA ASP A 275 -7.07 9.61 -17.83
C ASP A 275 -7.34 10.80 -18.77
N LEU A 276 -6.46 11.79 -18.75
CA LEU A 276 -6.63 13.07 -19.42
C LEU A 276 -5.54 13.33 -20.46
N SER A 277 -5.91 14.04 -21.53
CA SER A 277 -4.95 14.69 -22.42
C SER A 277 -5.02 16.20 -22.31
N LEU A 278 -3.89 16.88 -22.53
CA LEU A 278 -3.77 18.33 -22.51
C LEU A 278 -3.07 18.80 -23.78
N ASN A 279 -3.69 19.75 -24.49
CA ASN A 279 -3.15 20.29 -25.73
C ASN A 279 -3.29 21.82 -25.76
N ALA A 280 -2.18 22.54 -25.98
CA ALA A 280 -2.15 24.00 -26.05
C ALA A 280 -2.02 24.53 -27.47
N THR A 281 -2.03 23.66 -28.51
CA THR A 281 -1.92 24.05 -29.92
C THR A 281 -3.27 24.11 -30.66
N LEU A 282 -4.34 23.65 -29.99
CA LEU A 282 -5.68 23.68 -30.57
C LEU A 282 -6.28 25.11 -30.52
N SER A 283 -7.14 25.40 -31.46
CA SER A 283 -7.91 26.67 -31.48
C SER A 283 -8.98 26.72 -30.40
N GLU A 284 -9.53 25.57 -30.04
CA GLU A 284 -10.50 25.43 -28.95
C GLU A 284 -9.75 25.26 -27.64
N THR A 285 -10.20 25.95 -26.59
CA THR A 285 -9.63 25.86 -25.27
C THR A 285 -10.76 25.82 -24.24
N ASN A 286 -10.60 25.03 -23.16
CA ASN A 286 -11.58 24.89 -22.09
C ASN A 286 -10.96 24.99 -20.68
N CYS A 287 -9.66 25.24 -20.61
CA CYS A 287 -8.96 25.36 -19.33
C CYS A 287 -7.78 26.34 -19.41
N THR A 288 -7.30 26.74 -18.24
CA THR A 288 -6.04 27.48 -18.06
C THR A 288 -5.07 26.64 -17.26
N VAL A 289 -3.81 26.59 -17.69
CA VAL A 289 -2.73 25.93 -16.94
C VAL A 289 -2.34 26.82 -15.76
N GLU A 290 -2.47 26.31 -14.54
CA GLU A 290 -2.12 27.04 -13.31
C GLU A 290 -0.62 26.89 -12.98
N TRP A 291 -0.15 25.64 -12.90
CA TRP A 291 1.25 25.33 -12.65
C TRP A 291 1.70 24.03 -13.33
N VAL A 292 3.00 23.82 -13.37
CA VAL A 292 3.64 22.62 -13.91
C VAL A 292 4.71 22.11 -12.93
N ARG A 293 4.76 20.78 -12.74
CA ARG A 293 5.81 20.06 -12.03
C ARG A 293 6.50 19.10 -12.98
N TYR A 294 7.82 19.21 -13.11
CA TYR A 294 8.61 18.29 -13.89
C TYR A 294 8.95 17.03 -13.07
N GLU A 295 8.62 15.85 -13.57
CA GLU A 295 8.79 14.56 -12.89
C GLU A 295 9.82 13.64 -13.56
N GLY A 296 10.67 14.17 -14.44
CA GLY A 296 11.65 13.41 -15.23
C GLY A 296 11.06 12.93 -16.53
N GLU A 297 10.41 11.78 -16.55
CA GLU A 297 9.79 11.18 -17.76
C GLU A 297 8.50 11.89 -18.18
N SER A 298 7.89 12.64 -17.28
CA SER A 298 6.62 13.33 -17.50
C SER A 298 6.61 14.73 -16.90
N ARG A 299 5.55 15.47 -17.22
CA ARG A 299 5.17 16.73 -16.57
C ARG A 299 3.75 16.58 -16.02
N LEU A 300 3.57 16.94 -14.76
CA LEU A 300 2.26 17.04 -14.14
C LEU A 300 1.81 18.50 -14.18
N TYR A 301 0.66 18.74 -14.77
CA TYR A 301 0.02 20.05 -14.86
C TYR A 301 -1.19 20.11 -13.93
N ALA A 302 -1.36 21.22 -13.24
CA ALA A 302 -2.68 21.58 -12.73
C ALA A 302 -3.34 22.53 -13.71
N VAL A 303 -4.58 22.23 -14.05
CA VAL A 303 -5.40 23.04 -14.95
C VAL A 303 -6.71 23.39 -14.27
N MET A 304 -7.14 24.64 -14.45
CA MET A 304 -8.44 25.14 -14.00
C MET A 304 -9.39 25.14 -15.20
N LEU A 305 -10.46 24.34 -15.13
CA LEU A 305 -11.50 24.34 -16.16
C LEU A 305 -12.30 25.67 -16.14
N ASP A 306 -12.89 26.03 -17.27
CA ASP A 306 -13.81 27.15 -17.35
C ASP A 306 -15.07 26.95 -16.49
N SER A 307 -15.41 25.69 -16.15
CA SER A 307 -16.47 25.33 -15.19
C SER A 307 -16.08 25.53 -13.72
N GLY A 308 -14.80 25.75 -13.42
CA GLY A 308 -14.27 25.98 -12.07
C GLY A 308 -13.68 24.73 -11.38
N ASP A 309 -13.65 23.59 -12.05
CA ASP A 309 -12.99 22.38 -11.51
C ASP A 309 -11.48 22.42 -11.74
N GLU A 310 -10.69 22.03 -10.74
CA GLU A 310 -9.25 21.86 -10.84
C GLU A 310 -8.91 20.40 -11.13
N LEU A 311 -8.15 20.17 -12.22
CA LEU A 311 -7.70 18.86 -12.64
C LEU A 311 -6.17 18.78 -12.68
N LYS A 312 -5.65 17.56 -12.48
CA LYS A 312 -4.24 17.24 -12.70
C LYS A 312 -4.11 16.37 -13.95
N VAL A 313 -3.23 16.76 -14.86
CA VAL A 313 -3.00 16.07 -16.13
C VAL A 313 -1.53 15.73 -16.27
N ARG A 314 -1.21 14.49 -16.63
CA ARG A 314 0.15 14.06 -16.92
C ARG A 314 0.36 13.99 -18.42
N VAL A 315 1.45 14.59 -18.90
CA VAL A 315 1.87 14.55 -20.30
C VAL A 315 3.35 14.23 -20.40
N SER A 316 3.79 13.77 -21.57
CA SER A 316 5.20 13.51 -21.86
C SER A 316 6.08 14.72 -21.52
N HIS A 317 7.29 14.48 -21.04
CA HIS A 317 8.27 15.52 -20.71
C HIS A 317 8.58 16.45 -21.91
N GLU A 318 8.41 15.98 -23.14
CA GLU A 318 8.63 16.75 -24.38
C GLU A 318 7.60 17.87 -24.56
N ASN A 319 6.38 17.72 -24.03
CA ASN A 319 5.30 18.68 -24.18
C ASN A 319 5.39 19.76 -23.09
N ALA A 320 6.15 20.82 -23.34
CA ALA A 320 6.29 21.92 -22.40
C ALA A 320 5.24 23.01 -22.65
N ILE A 321 4.27 23.13 -21.75
CA ILE A 321 3.25 24.19 -21.73
C ILE A 321 3.59 25.13 -20.58
N LYS A 322 3.57 26.45 -20.83
CA LYS A 322 3.87 27.44 -19.79
C LYS A 322 2.64 27.65 -18.88
N PRO A 323 2.85 27.96 -17.59
CA PRO A 323 1.76 28.45 -16.74
C PRO A 323 1.01 29.63 -17.38
N HIS A 324 -0.26 29.76 -17.04
CA HIS A 324 -1.20 30.77 -17.55
C HIS A 324 -1.49 30.69 -19.07
N THR A 325 -1.13 29.57 -19.69
CA THR A 325 -1.50 29.29 -21.09
C THR A 325 -2.91 28.69 -21.14
N ARG A 326 -3.71 29.14 -22.11
CA ARG A 326 -4.98 28.51 -22.43
C ARG A 326 -4.72 27.18 -23.16
N ALA A 327 -5.44 26.13 -22.78
CA ALA A 327 -5.30 24.81 -23.34
C ALA A 327 -6.64 24.09 -23.44
N PHE A 328 -6.63 22.98 -24.15
CA PHE A 328 -7.76 22.07 -24.26
C PHE A 328 -7.44 20.79 -23.47
N VAL A 329 -8.29 20.44 -22.52
CA VAL A 329 -8.23 19.18 -21.77
C VAL A 329 -9.45 18.33 -22.09
N GLN A 330 -9.23 17.02 -22.24
CA GLN A 330 -10.30 16.06 -22.50
C GLN A 330 -10.02 14.71 -21.86
N LEU A 331 -11.08 13.96 -21.55
CA LEU A 331 -11.00 12.56 -21.13
C LEU A 331 -10.59 11.70 -22.33
N ILE A 332 -9.58 10.83 -22.12
CA ILE A 332 -9.07 9.89 -23.12
C ILE A 332 -9.23 8.43 -22.71
N THR A 333 -9.60 8.19 -21.45
CA THR A 333 -9.77 6.84 -20.92
C THR A 333 -11.04 6.18 -21.44
N THR A 334 -11.00 4.86 -21.63
CA THR A 334 -12.13 4.03 -22.04
C THR A 334 -12.60 3.09 -20.95
N HIS A 335 -11.84 2.94 -19.86
CA HIS A 335 -12.23 2.13 -18.71
C HIS A 335 -13.22 2.91 -17.81
N PRO A 336 -14.07 2.20 -17.05
CA PRO A 336 -14.98 2.84 -16.11
C PRO A 336 -14.24 3.56 -14.99
N LEU A 337 -14.66 4.80 -14.71
CA LEU A 337 -14.12 5.62 -13.61
C LEU A 337 -15.04 5.57 -12.38
N ALA A 338 -14.45 5.68 -11.18
CA ALA A 338 -15.22 5.67 -9.94
C ALA A 338 -16.05 6.95 -9.78
N VAL A 339 -17.33 6.77 -9.46
CA VAL A 339 -18.31 7.86 -9.32
C VAL A 339 -18.71 8.00 -7.86
N PHE A 340 -18.43 9.15 -7.29
CA PHE A 340 -18.71 9.46 -5.89
C PHE A 340 -19.96 10.32 -5.75
N PRO A 341 -20.80 10.07 -4.73
CA PRO A 341 -21.87 11.00 -4.42
C PRO A 341 -21.28 12.36 -4.05
N ARG A 342 -21.86 13.44 -4.61
CA ARG A 342 -21.46 14.81 -4.27
C ARG A 342 -21.97 15.11 -2.86
N LYS A 343 -21.07 15.49 -1.95
CA LYS A 343 -21.46 15.98 -0.63
C LYS A 343 -21.90 17.45 -0.82
N ASN A 344 -23.15 17.72 -0.47
CA ASN A 344 -23.65 19.09 -0.34
C ASN A 344 -22.88 19.88 0.70
#